data_f9fe22b80c36e6e73af579667527f436
#
_entry.id   f9fe22b80c36e6e73af579667527f436
#
_cell.length_a   1.000
_cell.length_b   1.000
_cell.length_c   1.000
_cell.angle_alpha   90.00
_cell.angle_beta   90.00
_cell.angle_gamma   90.00
#
_symmetry.space_group_name_H-M   'P 1'
#
loop_
_entity.id
_entity.type
_entity.pdbx_description
1 polymer ?
#
loop_
_entity_poly.entity_id
_entity_poly.type
_entity_poly.pdbx_seq_one_letter_code
_entity_poly.pdbx_strand_id
1 'polypeptide(L)'
;IKEQLAQYLALLESEVVFQASLAPDDNSIKVKEFLEEIVAMSPMISLEELSLSRTPSFKIAKKGQTSGVEFAGLPLGHEFTSFILALLQVSGRAPKVDDTVIQQIKAIDQPLSFETYVSLTCHNCPDVVQALNIMAVVNPLISHVMIEGGMFQEEVEAKKIMAVPTVLLDGEEFASGRLTIEQLLEMITGPASADEFKDKGVFDVLVVGGGPAGNSAAIYAARKGIKTGMVVDT
;
A
#
# COMPACT_ATOMS: atom_id res chain seq x y z
N ILE A 1 -14.01 -17.24 -9.09
CA ILE A 1 -12.98 -16.72 -8.14
C ILE A 1 -11.71 -17.58 -8.24
N LYS A 2 -11.76 -18.95 -8.08
CA LYS A 2 -10.56 -19.82 -8.14
C LYS A 2 -9.82 -19.74 -9.48
N GLU A 3 -10.51 -19.68 -10.61
CA GLU A 3 -9.90 -19.54 -11.94
C GLU A 3 -9.19 -18.19 -12.10
N GLN A 4 -9.79 -17.10 -11.62
CA GLN A 4 -9.17 -15.79 -11.64
C GLN A 4 -7.93 -15.74 -10.73
N LEU A 5 -8.02 -16.33 -9.55
CA LEU A 5 -6.88 -16.43 -8.63
C LEU A 5 -5.73 -17.21 -9.27
N ALA A 6 -6.00 -18.36 -9.90
CA ALA A 6 -4.99 -19.13 -10.63
C ALA A 6 -4.28 -18.30 -11.73
N GLN A 7 -5.04 -17.44 -12.45
CA GLN A 7 -4.44 -16.53 -13.43
C GLN A 7 -3.50 -15.51 -12.80
N TYR A 8 -3.85 -14.95 -11.63
CA TYR A 8 -2.94 -14.06 -10.90
C TYR A 8 -1.70 -14.80 -10.39
N LEU A 9 -1.87 -15.99 -9.83
CA LEU A 9 -0.74 -16.78 -9.32
C LEU A 9 0.23 -17.23 -10.44
N ALA A 10 -0.24 -17.38 -11.66
CA ALA A 10 0.62 -17.61 -12.82
C ALA A 10 1.52 -16.41 -13.19
N LEU A 11 1.26 -15.23 -12.63
CA LEU A 11 2.04 -14.01 -12.85
C LEU A 11 3.18 -13.82 -11.82
N LEU A 12 3.37 -14.77 -10.89
CA LEU A 12 4.47 -14.72 -9.92
C LEU A 12 5.81 -14.81 -10.65
N GLU A 13 6.75 -13.94 -10.29
CA GLU A 13 8.08 -13.84 -10.92
C GLU A 13 9.17 -14.59 -10.15
N SER A 14 8.93 -14.86 -8.85
CA SER A 14 9.83 -15.66 -8.02
C SER A 14 9.07 -16.45 -6.95
N GLU A 15 9.73 -17.43 -6.34
CA GLU A 15 9.16 -18.18 -5.22
C GLU A 15 8.90 -17.27 -4.02
N VAL A 16 7.72 -17.43 -3.42
CA VAL A 16 7.24 -16.67 -2.28
C VAL A 16 6.96 -17.61 -1.12
N VAL A 17 7.19 -17.14 0.09
CA VAL A 17 6.87 -17.85 1.32
C VAL A 17 5.91 -17.02 2.17
N PHE A 18 4.86 -17.65 2.66
CA PHE A 18 4.05 -17.13 3.76
C PHE A 18 4.71 -17.53 5.08
N GLN A 19 5.13 -16.56 5.86
CA GLN A 19 5.72 -16.75 7.19
C GLN A 19 4.64 -16.45 8.22
N ALA A 20 3.98 -17.47 8.76
CA ALA A 20 2.77 -17.35 9.54
C ALA A 20 2.98 -17.59 11.04
N SER A 21 2.41 -16.72 11.87
CA SER A 21 2.25 -16.89 13.30
C SER A 21 0.82 -17.37 13.59
N LEU A 22 0.70 -18.61 14.02
CA LEU A 22 -0.57 -19.30 14.23
C LEU A 22 -0.63 -19.91 15.61
N ALA A 23 -1.83 -19.96 16.21
CA ALA A 23 -2.12 -20.59 17.49
C ALA A 23 -3.23 -21.63 17.33
N PRO A 24 -3.49 -22.49 18.34
CA PRO A 24 -4.58 -23.46 18.29
C PRO A 24 -5.92 -22.83 18.65
N ASP A 25 -6.31 -21.77 17.93
CA ASP A 25 -7.59 -21.05 18.06
C ASP A 25 -8.33 -20.95 16.74
N ASP A 26 -9.62 -20.64 16.79
CA ASP A 26 -10.50 -20.61 15.62
C ASP A 26 -10.08 -19.58 14.55
N ASN A 27 -9.52 -18.44 14.95
CA ASN A 27 -9.08 -17.43 14.02
C ASN A 27 -7.80 -17.86 13.30
N SER A 28 -6.84 -18.45 14.02
CA SER A 28 -5.62 -19.01 13.46
C SER A 28 -5.91 -20.18 12.50
N ILE A 29 -6.91 -21.02 12.82
CA ILE A 29 -7.35 -22.11 11.94
C ILE A 29 -7.86 -21.53 10.61
N LYS A 30 -8.71 -20.50 10.64
CA LYS A 30 -9.23 -19.85 9.43
C LYS A 30 -8.11 -19.24 8.56
N VAL A 31 -7.13 -18.57 9.20
CA VAL A 31 -5.98 -17.99 8.48
C VAL A 31 -5.13 -19.11 7.87
N LYS A 32 -4.89 -20.20 8.60
CA LYS A 32 -4.15 -21.35 8.10
C LYS A 32 -4.82 -21.98 6.88
N GLU A 33 -6.12 -22.27 6.97
CA GLU A 33 -6.89 -22.84 5.86
C GLU A 33 -6.84 -21.93 4.61
N PHE A 34 -6.97 -20.63 4.79
CA PHE A 34 -6.84 -19.65 3.72
C PHE A 34 -5.45 -19.72 3.05
N LEU A 35 -4.37 -19.73 3.83
CA LEU A 35 -3.01 -19.79 3.30
C LEU A 35 -2.73 -21.14 2.62
N GLU A 36 -3.16 -22.26 3.20
CA GLU A 36 -3.00 -23.59 2.62
C GLU A 36 -3.74 -23.74 1.29
N GLU A 37 -4.94 -23.13 1.17
CA GLU A 37 -5.70 -23.12 -0.09
C GLU A 37 -4.92 -22.38 -1.20
N ILE A 38 -4.27 -21.23 -0.88
CA ILE A 38 -3.44 -20.49 -1.84
C ILE A 38 -2.17 -21.27 -2.22
N VAL A 39 -1.50 -21.85 -1.23
CA VAL A 39 -0.30 -22.69 -1.45
C VAL A 39 -0.60 -23.86 -2.37
N ALA A 40 -1.74 -24.53 -2.17
CA ALA A 40 -2.17 -25.65 -3.02
C ALA A 40 -2.41 -25.28 -4.48
N MET A 41 -2.59 -23.99 -4.79
CA MET A 41 -2.87 -23.49 -6.14
C MET A 41 -1.62 -23.15 -6.95
N SER A 42 -0.43 -23.02 -6.32
CA SER A 42 0.80 -22.66 -7.02
C SER A 42 2.03 -23.28 -6.37
N PRO A 43 2.87 -24.00 -7.13
CA PRO A 43 4.15 -24.55 -6.63
C PRO A 43 5.16 -23.43 -6.31
N MET A 44 4.90 -22.21 -6.69
CA MET A 44 5.74 -21.04 -6.40
C MET A 44 5.52 -20.48 -4.99
N ILE A 45 4.57 -21.04 -4.23
CA ILE A 45 4.21 -20.53 -2.91
C ILE A 45 4.41 -21.63 -1.87
N SER A 46 5.03 -21.29 -0.76
CA SER A 46 5.21 -22.18 0.40
C SER A 46 4.73 -21.49 1.68
N LEU A 47 4.50 -22.28 2.73
CA LEU A 47 4.10 -21.83 4.05
C LEU A 47 5.14 -22.29 5.07
N GLU A 48 5.57 -21.36 5.93
CA GLU A 48 6.47 -21.59 7.05
C GLU A 48 5.87 -21.02 8.33
N GLU A 49 6.09 -21.67 9.46
CA GLU A 49 5.71 -21.11 10.75
C GLU A 49 6.80 -20.16 11.26
N LEU A 50 6.38 -18.97 11.72
CA LEU A 50 7.24 -17.94 12.29
C LEU A 50 6.51 -17.26 13.44
N SER A 51 7.20 -16.94 14.53
CA SER A 51 6.61 -16.12 15.60
C SER A 51 6.65 -14.65 15.19
N LEU A 52 5.48 -14.02 15.09
CA LEU A 52 5.30 -12.60 14.80
C LEU A 52 4.71 -11.90 16.02
N SER A 53 4.63 -10.57 15.96
CA SER A 53 4.09 -9.74 17.04
C SER A 53 2.59 -9.95 17.28
N ARG A 54 1.87 -10.36 16.25
CA ARG A 54 0.43 -10.67 16.29
C ARG A 54 0.17 -12.10 15.86
N THR A 55 -0.88 -12.69 16.41
CA THR A 55 -1.37 -14.04 16.08
C THR A 55 -2.89 -14.01 16.05
N PRO A 56 -3.57 -14.41 14.94
CA PRO A 56 -2.96 -14.89 13.70
C PRO A 56 -2.45 -13.77 12.79
N SER A 57 -1.26 -13.93 12.25
CA SER A 57 -0.73 -13.04 11.22
C SER A 57 0.22 -13.79 10.28
N PHE A 58 0.55 -13.19 9.15
CA PHE A 58 1.56 -13.72 8.23
C PHE A 58 2.24 -12.62 7.44
N LYS A 59 3.52 -12.83 7.16
CA LYS A 59 4.31 -12.03 6.21
C LYS A 59 4.32 -12.68 4.84
N ILE A 60 4.41 -11.87 3.81
CA ILE A 60 4.68 -12.31 2.44
C ILE A 60 6.12 -11.95 2.13
N ALA A 61 6.98 -12.94 1.90
CA ALA A 61 8.39 -12.71 1.61
C ALA A 61 8.84 -13.50 0.37
N LYS A 62 9.88 -13.02 -0.32
CA LYS A 62 10.60 -13.88 -1.27
C LYS A 62 11.30 -14.97 -0.47
N LYS A 63 11.37 -16.16 -1.04
CA LYS A 63 12.06 -17.28 -0.41
C LYS A 63 13.52 -16.91 -0.07
N GLY A 64 13.88 -17.07 1.19
CA GLY A 64 15.21 -16.73 1.70
C GLY A 64 15.48 -15.24 1.94
N GLN A 65 14.46 -14.38 1.89
CA GLN A 65 14.56 -12.95 2.15
C GLN A 65 13.62 -12.52 3.27
N THR A 66 13.88 -11.37 3.86
CA THR A 66 12.97 -10.69 4.77
C THR A 66 11.99 -9.80 3.99
N SER A 67 10.83 -9.53 4.56
CA SER A 67 9.83 -8.62 3.98
C SER A 67 9.25 -7.71 5.04
N GLY A 68 8.92 -6.48 4.63
CA GLY A 68 8.16 -5.53 5.41
C GLY A 68 6.65 -5.66 5.27
N VAL A 69 6.13 -6.60 4.47
CA VAL A 69 4.68 -6.74 4.20
C VAL A 69 4.08 -7.82 5.08
N GLU A 70 3.14 -7.43 5.94
CA GLU A 70 2.45 -8.30 6.90
C GLU A 70 0.93 -8.09 6.87
N PHE A 71 0.20 -9.17 7.07
CA PHE A 71 -1.27 -9.18 7.25
C PHE A 71 -1.59 -9.85 8.58
N ALA A 72 -2.21 -9.10 9.48
CA ALA A 72 -2.76 -9.61 10.72
C ALA A 72 -4.27 -9.86 10.55
N GLY A 73 -4.65 -11.12 10.58
CA GLY A 73 -5.99 -11.60 10.25
C GLY A 73 -6.16 -11.99 8.76
N LEU A 74 -7.41 -12.11 8.32
CA LEU A 74 -7.77 -12.55 6.98
C LEU A 74 -7.92 -11.36 6.02
N PRO A 75 -7.16 -11.27 4.93
CA PRO A 75 -7.33 -10.24 3.90
C PRO A 75 -8.42 -10.66 2.90
N LEU A 76 -9.67 -10.69 3.37
CA LEU A 76 -10.84 -11.01 2.55
C LEU A 76 -11.66 -9.75 2.23
N GLY A 77 -12.83 -9.93 1.63
CA GLY A 77 -13.69 -8.82 1.25
C GLY A 77 -12.96 -7.84 0.34
N HIS A 78 -12.96 -6.56 0.68
CA HIS A 78 -12.29 -5.53 -0.12
C HIS A 78 -10.76 -5.63 -0.07
N GLU A 79 -10.16 -6.23 0.98
CA GLU A 79 -8.71 -6.38 1.11
C GLU A 79 -8.12 -7.57 0.33
N PHE A 80 -8.95 -8.42 -0.27
CA PHE A 80 -8.46 -9.53 -1.07
C PHE A 80 -7.59 -9.07 -2.26
N THR A 81 -7.98 -7.96 -2.89
CA THR A 81 -7.18 -7.36 -3.96
C THR A 81 -5.83 -6.84 -3.45
N SER A 82 -5.82 -6.22 -2.26
CA SER A 82 -4.58 -5.75 -1.62
C SER A 82 -3.60 -6.89 -1.34
N PHE A 83 -4.12 -8.05 -0.88
CA PHE A 83 -3.34 -9.26 -0.69
C PHE A 83 -2.74 -9.79 -2.01
N ILE A 84 -3.54 -9.90 -3.07
CA ILE A 84 -3.07 -10.39 -4.37
C ILE A 84 -2.00 -9.46 -4.96
N LEU A 85 -2.19 -8.15 -4.89
CA LEU A 85 -1.21 -7.19 -5.38
C LEU A 85 0.09 -7.26 -4.58
N ALA A 86 0.01 -7.36 -3.26
CA ALA A 86 1.19 -7.53 -2.40
C ALA A 86 1.97 -8.81 -2.74
N LEU A 87 1.27 -9.93 -2.95
CA LEU A 87 1.86 -11.21 -3.33
C LEU A 87 2.63 -11.10 -4.66
N LEU A 88 2.03 -10.46 -5.66
CA LEU A 88 2.66 -10.25 -6.98
C LEU A 88 3.87 -9.31 -6.86
N GLN A 89 3.75 -8.21 -6.13
CA GLN A 89 4.81 -7.21 -5.97
C GLN A 89 5.99 -7.77 -5.16
N VAL A 90 5.74 -8.49 -4.09
CA VAL A 90 6.78 -9.20 -3.33
C VAL A 90 7.47 -10.25 -4.21
N SER A 91 6.76 -10.92 -5.13
CA SER A 91 7.39 -11.89 -6.04
C SER A 91 8.37 -11.23 -7.03
N GLY A 92 8.29 -9.91 -7.24
CA GLY A 92 9.16 -9.15 -8.13
C GLY A 92 8.45 -8.29 -9.16
N ARG A 93 7.13 -8.40 -9.26
CA ARG A 93 6.35 -7.61 -10.19
C ARG A 93 6.35 -6.13 -9.81
N ALA A 94 6.72 -5.27 -10.73
CA ALA A 94 6.76 -3.83 -10.50
C ALA A 94 5.36 -3.28 -10.13
N PRO A 95 5.26 -2.46 -9.08
CA PRO A 95 4.01 -1.77 -8.76
C PRO A 95 3.67 -0.76 -9.87
N LYS A 96 2.37 -0.52 -10.08
CA LYS A 96 1.88 0.43 -11.08
C LYS A 96 1.75 1.82 -10.46
N VAL A 97 2.87 2.46 -10.23
CA VAL A 97 2.99 3.85 -9.76
C VAL A 97 4.07 4.55 -10.58
N ASP A 98 4.06 5.88 -10.59
CA ASP A 98 5.02 6.66 -11.35
C ASP A 98 6.46 6.48 -10.83
N ASP A 99 7.43 6.56 -11.74
CA ASP A 99 8.86 6.43 -11.39
C ASP A 99 9.30 7.48 -10.35
N THR A 100 8.71 8.67 -10.36
CA THR A 100 8.95 9.72 -9.36
C THR A 100 8.54 9.27 -7.97
N VAL A 101 7.40 8.62 -7.83
CA VAL A 101 6.92 8.03 -6.56
C VAL A 101 7.88 6.95 -6.07
N ILE A 102 8.34 6.07 -6.97
CA ILE A 102 9.34 5.04 -6.63
C ILE A 102 10.64 5.67 -6.11
N GLN A 103 11.12 6.75 -6.74
CA GLN A 103 12.35 7.44 -6.30
C GLN A 103 12.15 8.12 -4.95
N GLN A 104 11.01 8.75 -4.70
CA GLN A 104 10.68 9.35 -3.40
C GLN A 104 10.65 8.30 -2.28
N ILE A 105 10.02 7.14 -2.53
CA ILE A 105 10.01 6.04 -1.56
C ILE A 105 11.43 5.56 -1.26
N LYS A 106 12.26 5.38 -2.28
CA LYS A 106 13.67 4.94 -2.13
C LYS A 106 14.54 5.95 -1.41
N ALA A 107 14.19 7.23 -1.47
CA ALA A 107 14.92 8.32 -0.81
C ALA A 107 14.67 8.39 0.71
N ILE A 108 13.67 7.67 1.23
CA ILE A 108 13.44 7.55 2.67
C ILE A 108 14.58 6.73 3.27
N ASP A 109 15.37 7.34 4.14
CA ASP A 109 16.61 6.82 4.71
C ASP A 109 16.50 6.41 6.19
N GLN A 110 15.30 6.48 6.75
CA GLN A 110 14.99 6.10 8.13
C GLN A 110 14.01 4.93 8.18
N PRO A 111 14.11 4.05 9.20
CA PRO A 111 13.13 3.00 9.42
C PRO A 111 11.76 3.58 9.73
N LEU A 112 10.72 3.06 9.09
CA LEU A 112 9.32 3.44 9.31
C LEU A 112 8.48 2.17 9.49
N SER A 113 7.68 2.11 10.55
CA SER A 113 6.79 0.98 10.84
C SER A 113 5.33 1.42 10.82
N PHE A 114 4.61 1.04 9.78
CA PHE A 114 3.20 1.38 9.60
C PHE A 114 2.28 0.24 10.06
N GLU A 115 1.20 0.61 10.72
CA GLU A 115 0.09 -0.26 11.06
C GLU A 115 -1.19 0.35 10.51
N THR A 116 -1.97 -0.42 9.73
CA THR A 116 -3.25 0.06 9.19
C THR A 116 -4.39 -0.80 9.70
N TYR A 117 -5.27 -0.20 10.50
CA TYR A 117 -6.50 -0.84 10.96
C TYR A 117 -7.57 -0.74 9.89
N VAL A 118 -8.14 -1.88 9.52
CA VAL A 118 -9.13 -2.01 8.45
C VAL A 118 -10.37 -2.81 8.89
N SER A 119 -11.43 -2.67 8.10
CA SER A 119 -12.58 -3.58 8.11
C SER A 119 -12.73 -4.18 6.72
N LEU A 120 -13.11 -5.45 6.65
CA LEU A 120 -13.29 -6.16 5.38
C LEU A 120 -14.40 -5.57 4.49
N THR A 121 -15.28 -4.74 5.08
CA THR A 121 -16.36 -4.03 4.38
C THR A 121 -16.03 -2.57 4.06
N CYS A 122 -14.85 -2.10 4.40
CA CYS A 122 -14.40 -0.73 4.16
C CYS A 122 -13.94 -0.55 2.71
N HIS A 123 -14.61 0.33 1.96
CA HIS A 123 -14.26 0.59 0.55
C HIS A 123 -13.01 1.46 0.36
N ASN A 124 -12.65 2.24 1.36
CA ASN A 124 -11.51 3.17 1.30
C ASN A 124 -10.20 2.55 1.84
N CYS A 125 -10.30 1.44 2.59
CA CYS A 125 -9.14 0.80 3.21
C CYS A 125 -8.14 0.24 2.20
N PRO A 126 -8.56 -0.38 1.08
CA PRO A 126 -7.63 -0.95 0.11
C PRO A 126 -6.66 0.07 -0.51
N ASP A 127 -7.08 1.30 -0.72
CA ASP A 127 -6.21 2.34 -1.30
C ASP A 127 -5.00 2.61 -0.40
N VAL A 128 -5.24 2.72 0.91
CA VAL A 128 -4.19 2.98 1.92
C VAL A 128 -3.32 1.74 2.13
N VAL A 129 -3.92 0.55 2.24
CA VAL A 129 -3.20 -0.71 2.41
C VAL A 129 -2.26 -0.98 1.23
N GLN A 130 -2.75 -0.80 0.00
CA GLN A 130 -1.96 -0.99 -1.21
C GLN A 130 -0.81 0.01 -1.29
N ALA A 131 -1.07 1.29 -0.98
CA ALA A 131 -0.03 2.32 -0.98
C ALA A 131 1.11 1.98 0.00
N LEU A 132 0.80 1.61 1.24
CA LEU A 132 1.80 1.26 2.25
C LEU A 132 2.50 -0.08 1.95
N ASN A 133 1.80 -1.06 1.38
CA ASN A 133 2.42 -2.29 0.88
C ASN A 133 3.45 -2.00 -0.23
N ILE A 134 3.12 -1.11 -1.19
CA ILE A 134 4.05 -0.68 -2.24
C ILE A 134 5.30 -0.05 -1.60
N MET A 135 5.12 0.84 -0.63
CA MET A 135 6.24 1.46 0.06
C MET A 135 7.15 0.42 0.75
N ALA A 136 6.56 -0.57 1.43
CA ALA A 136 7.30 -1.65 2.10
C ALA A 136 8.00 -2.61 1.12
N VAL A 137 7.44 -2.80 -0.09
CA VAL A 137 8.09 -3.60 -1.15
C VAL A 137 9.26 -2.85 -1.79
N VAL A 138 9.12 -1.54 -1.99
CA VAL A 138 10.11 -0.70 -2.69
C VAL A 138 11.29 -0.33 -1.80
N ASN A 139 11.06 -0.13 -0.50
CA ASN A 139 12.10 0.29 0.46
C ASN A 139 12.15 -0.67 1.65
N PRO A 140 13.27 -1.40 1.85
CA PRO A 140 13.41 -2.37 2.94
C PRO A 140 13.46 -1.75 4.35
N LEU A 141 13.60 -0.42 4.46
CA LEU A 141 13.51 0.30 5.73
C LEU A 141 12.05 0.52 6.16
N ILE A 142 11.09 0.26 5.28
CA ILE A 142 9.67 0.46 5.56
C ILE A 142 9.02 -0.90 5.82
N SER A 143 8.27 -0.99 6.90
CA SER A 143 7.39 -2.12 7.19
C SER A 143 5.94 -1.65 7.29
N HIS A 144 5.02 -2.52 6.88
CA HIS A 144 3.60 -2.29 6.96
C HIS A 144 2.87 -3.55 7.37
N VAL A 145 1.97 -3.44 8.34
CA VAL A 145 1.03 -4.48 8.72
C VAL A 145 -0.41 -3.99 8.54
N MET A 146 -1.18 -4.71 7.72
CA MET A 146 -2.63 -4.57 7.67
C MET A 146 -3.25 -5.34 8.84
N ILE A 147 -4.09 -4.71 9.64
CA ILE A 147 -4.74 -5.32 10.82
C ILE A 147 -6.24 -5.37 10.59
N GLU A 148 -6.79 -6.57 10.49
CA GLU A 148 -8.24 -6.79 10.37
C GLU A 148 -8.88 -6.61 11.76
N GLY A 149 -9.58 -5.50 11.96
CA GLY A 149 -10.09 -5.08 13.27
C GLY A 149 -11.12 -6.04 13.89
N GLY A 150 -11.81 -6.85 13.07
CA GLY A 150 -12.75 -7.84 13.56
C GLY A 150 -12.09 -9.00 14.31
N MET A 151 -10.86 -9.38 13.92
CA MET A 151 -10.07 -10.39 14.63
C MET A 151 -9.23 -9.82 15.78
N PHE A 152 -8.99 -8.51 15.78
CA PHE A 152 -8.16 -7.82 16.77
C PHE A 152 -8.94 -6.75 17.56
N GLN A 153 -10.16 -7.08 18.00
CA GLN A 153 -11.07 -6.15 18.68
C GLN A 153 -10.48 -5.54 19.95
N GLU A 154 -9.82 -6.36 20.78
CA GLU A 154 -9.17 -5.88 22.00
C GLU A 154 -8.07 -4.83 21.72
N GLU A 155 -7.32 -5.01 20.64
CA GLU A 155 -6.29 -4.05 20.20
C GLU A 155 -6.93 -2.77 19.65
N VAL A 156 -8.00 -2.88 18.87
CA VAL A 156 -8.79 -1.75 18.35
C VAL A 156 -9.34 -0.90 19.50
N GLU A 157 -9.89 -1.55 20.54
CA GLU A 157 -10.41 -0.87 21.73
C GLU A 157 -9.31 -0.22 22.54
N ALA A 158 -8.21 -0.93 22.80
CA ALA A 158 -7.06 -0.42 23.58
C ALA A 158 -6.43 0.80 22.91
N LYS A 159 -6.30 0.79 21.58
CA LYS A 159 -5.76 1.91 20.78
C LYS A 159 -6.80 2.98 20.44
N LYS A 160 -8.08 2.78 20.85
CA LYS A 160 -9.20 3.71 20.60
C LYS A 160 -9.39 4.03 19.13
N ILE A 161 -9.26 3.04 18.25
CA ILE A 161 -9.50 3.19 16.82
C ILE A 161 -10.99 3.39 16.58
N MET A 162 -11.41 4.58 16.18
CA MET A 162 -12.82 4.96 16.04
C MET A 162 -13.33 4.89 14.61
N ALA A 163 -12.45 4.84 13.63
CA ALA A 163 -12.77 4.80 12.21
C ALA A 163 -11.72 3.99 11.43
N VAL A 164 -12.06 3.56 10.23
CA VAL A 164 -11.13 2.84 9.33
C VAL A 164 -11.20 3.44 7.91
N PRO A 165 -10.05 3.50 7.21
CA PRO A 165 -8.72 3.12 7.67
C PRO A 165 -8.16 4.13 8.68
N THR A 166 -7.45 3.62 9.69
CA THR A 166 -6.58 4.42 10.56
C THR A 166 -5.17 3.87 10.45
N VAL A 167 -4.22 4.75 10.21
CA VAL A 167 -2.81 4.43 10.06
C VAL A 167 -2.05 4.92 11.29
N LEU A 168 -1.28 4.03 11.89
CA LEU A 168 -0.28 4.40 12.89
C LEU A 168 1.11 4.32 12.27
N LEU A 169 1.99 5.21 12.68
CA LEU A 169 3.42 5.20 12.39
C LEU A 169 4.18 5.08 13.70
N ASP A 170 4.97 4.04 13.85
CA ASP A 170 5.73 3.74 15.07
C ASP A 170 4.85 3.72 16.34
N GLY A 171 3.59 3.29 16.19
CA GLY A 171 2.60 3.14 17.25
C GLY A 171 1.76 4.38 17.56
N GLU A 172 2.05 5.53 16.98
CA GLU A 172 1.30 6.79 17.14
C GLU A 172 0.38 7.01 15.93
N GLU A 173 -0.78 7.64 16.15
CA GLU A 173 -1.73 7.95 15.06
C GLU A 173 -1.08 8.90 14.05
N PHE A 174 -0.97 8.44 12.81
CA PHE A 174 -0.36 9.17 11.71
C PHE A 174 -1.40 9.76 10.77
N ALA A 175 -2.40 8.97 10.40
CA ALA A 175 -3.41 9.38 9.43
C ALA A 175 -4.72 8.60 9.60
N SER A 176 -5.81 9.16 9.12
CA SER A 176 -7.13 8.52 9.10
C SER A 176 -7.88 8.87 7.82
N GLY A 177 -8.69 7.94 7.33
CA GLY A 177 -9.45 8.07 6.09
C GLY A 177 -8.66 7.69 4.84
N ARG A 178 -9.28 7.90 3.66
CA ARG A 178 -8.70 7.56 2.37
C ARG A 178 -7.53 8.49 2.04
N LEU A 179 -6.39 7.91 1.71
CA LEU A 179 -5.18 8.63 1.31
C LEU A 179 -4.54 7.94 0.10
N THR A 180 -3.99 8.74 -0.81
CA THR A 180 -3.17 8.25 -1.91
C THR A 180 -1.72 8.07 -1.46
N ILE A 181 -0.92 7.37 -2.27
CA ILE A 181 0.50 7.16 -1.98
C ILE A 181 1.27 8.50 -1.97
N GLU A 182 0.90 9.45 -2.83
CA GLU A 182 1.49 10.78 -2.89
C GLU A 182 1.20 11.58 -1.62
N GLN A 183 -0.04 11.52 -1.13
CA GLN A 183 -0.43 12.17 0.13
C GLN A 183 0.32 11.58 1.33
N LEU A 184 0.47 10.26 1.38
CA LEU A 184 1.25 9.59 2.43
C LEU A 184 2.72 10.01 2.36
N LEU A 185 3.32 10.07 1.17
CA LEU A 185 4.69 10.54 0.97
C LEU A 185 4.86 11.99 1.41
N GLU A 186 3.95 12.89 1.03
CA GLU A 186 4.00 14.29 1.44
C GLU A 186 3.94 14.44 2.97
N MET A 187 3.14 13.62 3.65
CA MET A 187 3.07 13.61 5.12
C MET A 187 4.38 13.13 5.77
N ILE A 188 5.11 12.20 5.12
CA ILE A 188 6.37 11.64 5.62
C ILE A 188 7.54 12.58 5.34
N THR A 189 7.65 13.09 4.11
CA THR A 189 8.80 13.85 3.63
C THR A 189 8.62 15.36 3.72
N GLY A 190 7.41 15.81 4.04
CA GLY A 190 7.00 17.20 3.92
C GLY A 190 6.63 17.58 2.48
N PRO A 191 6.06 18.77 2.26
CA PRO A 191 5.72 19.24 0.93
C PRO A 191 6.98 19.28 0.05
N ALA A 192 6.83 18.87 -1.21
CA ALA A 192 7.90 18.89 -2.18
C ALA A 192 8.63 20.26 -2.15
N SER A 193 9.95 20.23 -2.03
CA SER A 193 10.72 21.47 -1.90
C SER A 193 10.54 22.33 -3.16
N ALA A 194 10.52 23.65 -3.00
CA ALA A 194 10.42 24.57 -4.13
C ALA A 194 11.56 24.36 -5.17
N ASP A 195 12.61 23.64 -4.80
CA ASP A 195 13.73 23.29 -5.66
C ASP A 195 13.38 22.20 -6.70
N GLU A 196 12.44 21.29 -6.41
CA GLU A 196 11.94 20.32 -7.39
C GLU A 196 11.14 20.97 -8.53
N PHE A 197 10.67 22.20 -8.34
CA PHE A 197 9.92 22.94 -9.35
C PHE A 197 10.79 23.88 -10.22
N LYS A 198 12.08 24.02 -9.92
CA LYS A 198 12.98 24.97 -10.61
C LYS A 198 13.18 24.68 -12.10
N ASP A 199 13.03 23.45 -12.54
CA ASP A 199 13.31 23.05 -13.93
C ASP A 199 12.10 23.11 -14.87
N LYS A 200 10.91 23.53 -14.42
CA LYS A 200 9.72 23.61 -15.29
C LYS A 200 9.67 24.87 -16.17
N GLY A 201 10.68 25.72 -16.06
CA GLY A 201 10.84 26.92 -16.88
C GLY A 201 10.02 28.11 -16.40
N VAL A 202 10.29 29.27 -16.98
CA VAL A 202 9.54 30.51 -16.74
C VAL A 202 8.36 30.58 -17.70
N PHE A 203 7.18 30.82 -17.19
CA PHE A 203 5.95 31.05 -17.97
C PHE A 203 5.51 32.49 -17.81
N ASP A 204 4.95 33.08 -18.87
CA ASP A 204 4.35 34.41 -18.82
C ASP A 204 2.97 34.37 -18.17
N VAL A 205 2.27 33.23 -18.32
CA VAL A 205 0.97 32.94 -17.69
C VAL A 205 0.97 31.52 -17.13
N LEU A 206 0.62 31.39 -15.87
CA LEU A 206 0.39 30.11 -15.21
C LEU A 206 -1.11 29.99 -14.84
N VAL A 207 -1.78 28.99 -15.42
CA VAL A 207 -3.18 28.67 -15.12
C VAL A 207 -3.21 27.56 -14.08
N VAL A 208 -3.88 27.79 -12.95
CA VAL A 208 -4.08 26.80 -11.90
C VAL A 208 -5.50 26.27 -11.97
N GLY A 209 -5.66 24.97 -12.23
CA GLY A 209 -6.92 24.27 -12.37
C GLY A 209 -7.25 23.84 -13.79
N GLY A 210 -7.59 22.54 -13.96
CA GLY A 210 -7.92 21.89 -15.23
C GLY A 210 -9.41 21.90 -15.62
N GLY A 211 -10.24 22.69 -14.92
CA GLY A 211 -11.66 22.82 -15.25
C GLY A 211 -11.91 23.57 -16.56
N PRO A 212 -13.17 23.65 -17.04
CA PRO A 212 -13.52 24.31 -18.32
C PRO A 212 -13.01 25.75 -18.45
N ALA A 213 -13.02 26.51 -17.36
CA ALA A 213 -12.51 27.87 -17.35
C ALA A 213 -10.99 27.94 -17.49
N GLY A 214 -10.25 27.11 -16.73
CA GLY A 214 -8.79 27.01 -16.81
C GLY A 214 -8.32 26.56 -18.18
N ASN A 215 -8.92 25.51 -18.73
CA ASN A 215 -8.64 25.04 -20.09
C ASN A 215 -8.86 26.13 -21.14
N SER A 216 -9.98 26.85 -21.05
CA SER A 216 -10.28 27.96 -21.97
C SER A 216 -9.26 29.08 -21.86
N ALA A 217 -8.86 29.46 -20.64
CA ALA A 217 -7.87 30.49 -20.40
C ALA A 217 -6.49 30.10 -20.96
N ALA A 218 -6.03 28.86 -20.70
CA ALA A 218 -4.76 28.33 -21.19
C ALA A 218 -4.71 28.29 -22.73
N ILE A 219 -5.78 27.78 -23.36
CA ILE A 219 -5.88 27.73 -24.83
C ILE A 219 -5.86 29.15 -25.41
N TYR A 220 -6.59 30.09 -24.82
CA TYR A 220 -6.63 31.46 -25.32
C TYR A 220 -5.28 32.17 -25.20
N ALA A 221 -4.60 32.03 -24.06
CA ALA A 221 -3.26 32.60 -23.87
C ALA A 221 -2.25 31.98 -24.84
N ALA A 222 -2.23 30.67 -24.98
CA ALA A 222 -1.33 29.98 -25.91
C ALA A 222 -1.56 30.37 -27.38
N ARG A 223 -2.82 30.57 -27.79
CA ARG A 223 -3.17 31.06 -29.16
C ARG A 223 -2.67 32.48 -29.43
N LYS A 224 -2.43 33.27 -28.40
CA LYS A 224 -1.83 34.60 -28.50
C LYS A 224 -0.31 34.57 -28.53
N GLY A 225 0.31 33.40 -28.52
CA GLY A 225 1.75 33.23 -28.47
C GLY A 225 2.39 33.48 -27.09
N ILE A 226 1.57 33.57 -26.04
CA ILE A 226 2.01 33.75 -24.66
C ILE A 226 2.52 32.40 -24.13
N LYS A 227 3.72 32.36 -23.57
CA LYS A 227 4.28 31.14 -22.96
C LYS A 227 3.47 30.77 -21.72
N THR A 228 2.61 29.79 -21.88
CA THR A 228 1.58 29.42 -20.89
C THR A 228 1.89 28.06 -20.29
N GLY A 229 1.92 28.00 -18.95
CA GLY A 229 1.92 26.77 -18.18
C GLY A 229 0.53 26.50 -17.60
N MET A 230 0.22 25.22 -17.35
CA MET A 230 -1.02 24.81 -16.68
C MET A 230 -0.71 23.81 -15.58
N VAL A 231 -1.24 24.05 -14.39
CA VAL A 231 -1.19 23.13 -13.25
C VAL A 231 -2.58 22.55 -13.07
N VAL A 232 -2.70 21.25 -13.17
CA VAL A 232 -3.94 20.50 -13.00
C VAL A 232 -3.76 19.45 -11.93
N ASP A 233 -4.81 19.20 -11.17
CA ASP A 233 -4.93 18.05 -10.29
C ASP A 233 -5.38 16.86 -11.15
N THR A 234 -4.70 15.71 -11.04
CA THR A 234 -4.98 14.49 -11.85
C THR A 234 -5.74 13.44 -11.05
#